data_1a9f5d846428f9b153ec737641643bdb
#
_entry.id   1a9f5d846428f9b153ec737641643bdb
#
_cell.length_a   1.000
_cell.length_b   1.000
_cell.length_c   1.000
_cell.angle_alpha   90.00
_cell.angle_beta   90.00
_cell.angle_gamma   90.00
#
_symmetry.space_group_name_H-M   'P 1'
#
loop_
_entity.id
_entity.type
_entity.pdbx_description
1 polymer ?
#
loop_
_entity_poly.entity_id
_entity_poly.type
_entity_poly.pdbx_seq_one_letter_code
_entity_poly.pdbx_strand_id
1 'polypeptide(L)'
;MDVHGDPAGRINQVSSEETAYIHRDKLWLFQFSSPMVGTPNTETGINFVKGFMNSLKDSMDQGEWGRYACYIDSELSKEDAQEQYWGQHIERLRGIKTKFDPADMFQNPQSISPLSKRRG
;
A
#
# COMPACT_ATOMS: atom_id res chain seq x y z
N MET A 1 -13.82 -6.72 5.92
CA MET A 1 -14.10 -5.27 5.82
C MET A 1 -14.16 -4.71 7.22
N ASP A 2 -13.39 -3.67 7.48
CA ASP A 2 -13.30 -3.02 8.78
C ASP A 2 -13.60 -1.53 8.64
N VAL A 3 -14.27 -0.95 9.64
CA VAL A 3 -14.38 0.51 9.75
C VAL A 3 -13.02 1.03 10.17
N HIS A 4 -12.37 1.76 9.28
CA HIS A 4 -11.01 2.24 9.50
C HIS A 4 -10.97 3.63 10.12
N GLY A 5 -11.84 4.51 9.68
CA GLY A 5 -11.91 5.89 10.14
C GLY A 5 -13.33 6.38 10.38
N ASP A 6 -13.39 7.52 11.01
CA ASP A 6 -14.60 8.32 11.23
C ASP A 6 -14.14 9.77 11.14
N PRO A 7 -14.82 10.68 10.43
CA PRO A 7 -14.42 12.09 10.35
C PRO A 7 -14.17 12.75 11.71
N ALA A 8 -14.83 12.28 12.78
CA ALA A 8 -14.59 12.69 14.15
C ALA A 8 -13.60 11.77 14.92
N GLY A 9 -13.16 10.69 14.31
CA GLY A 9 -12.34 9.65 14.93
C GLY A 9 -10.87 10.06 15.07
N ARG A 10 -10.16 9.40 15.98
CA ARG A 10 -8.75 9.68 16.27
C ARG A 10 -7.84 9.47 15.06
N ILE A 11 -8.14 8.51 14.19
CA ILE A 11 -7.33 8.22 12.99
C ILE A 11 -7.30 9.44 12.06
N ASN A 12 -8.45 10.06 11.82
CA ASN A 12 -8.58 11.22 10.95
C ASN A 12 -8.02 12.52 11.57
N GLN A 13 -7.88 12.57 12.91
CA GLN A 13 -7.30 13.73 13.60
C GLN A 13 -5.77 13.77 13.53
N VAL A 14 -5.12 12.64 13.19
CA VAL A 14 -3.67 12.57 13.00
C VAL A 14 -3.34 13.04 11.61
N SER A 15 -2.42 14.00 11.48
CA SER A 15 -1.98 14.46 10.17
C SER A 15 -1.32 13.32 9.38
N SER A 16 -1.54 13.29 8.06
CA SER A 16 -0.84 12.37 7.16
C SER A 16 0.68 12.54 7.17
N GLU A 17 1.17 13.70 7.63
CA GLU A 17 2.61 14.02 7.74
C GLU A 17 3.26 13.42 9.00
N GLU A 18 2.50 13.04 10.01
CA GLU A 18 3.08 12.57 11.27
C GLU A 18 3.68 11.16 11.19
N THR A 19 3.11 10.31 10.32
CA THR A 19 3.55 8.90 10.19
C THR A 19 3.65 8.50 8.72
N ALA A 20 4.17 7.31 8.44
CA ALA A 20 4.23 6.76 7.08
C ALA A 20 2.85 6.39 6.50
N TYR A 21 1.82 6.30 7.33
CA TYR A 21 0.46 5.97 6.89
C TYR A 21 -0.26 7.20 6.37
N ILE A 22 -0.53 7.25 5.07
CA ILE A 22 -1.11 8.42 4.37
C ILE A 22 -2.64 8.42 4.28
N HIS A 23 -3.30 7.26 4.44
CA HIS A 23 -4.74 7.08 4.20
C HIS A 23 -5.60 7.45 5.40
N ARG A 24 -5.37 8.64 5.99
CA ARG A 24 -6.04 9.10 7.21
C ARG A 24 -7.49 9.49 7.01
N ASP A 25 -7.85 9.87 5.79
CA ASP A 25 -9.18 10.32 5.36
C ASP A 25 -10.10 9.17 4.94
N LYS A 26 -9.61 7.93 4.88
CA LYS A 26 -10.38 6.78 4.41
C LYS A 26 -11.26 6.20 5.52
N LEU A 27 -12.52 5.90 5.17
CA LEU A 27 -13.52 5.39 6.12
C LEU A 27 -13.44 3.85 6.26
N TRP A 28 -13.19 3.16 5.15
CA TRP A 28 -13.25 1.71 5.10
C TRP A 28 -11.91 1.09 4.72
N LEU A 29 -11.58 -0.03 5.35
CA LEU A 29 -10.48 -0.91 4.96
C LEU A 29 -11.07 -2.23 4.46
N PHE A 30 -10.78 -2.56 3.20
CA PHE A 30 -11.20 -3.81 2.58
C PHE A 30 -10.00 -4.74 2.42
N GLN A 31 -10.15 -5.98 2.86
CA GLN A 31 -9.24 -7.06 2.53
C GLN A 31 -9.94 -8.03 1.58
N PHE A 32 -9.35 -8.20 0.40
CA PHE A 32 -9.85 -9.14 -0.61
C PHE A 32 -8.99 -10.37 -0.62
N SER A 33 -9.62 -11.55 -0.57
CA SER A 33 -8.93 -12.83 -0.65
C SER A 33 -9.80 -13.86 -1.37
N SER A 34 -9.16 -14.87 -1.94
CA SER A 34 -9.84 -16.00 -2.55
C SER A 34 -9.24 -17.32 -2.03
N PRO A 35 -10.06 -18.29 -1.64
CA PRO A 35 -9.57 -19.62 -1.26
C PRO A 35 -9.00 -20.41 -2.43
N MET A 36 -9.14 -19.92 -3.66
CA MET A 36 -8.62 -20.57 -4.87
C MET A 36 -7.13 -20.28 -5.11
N VAL A 37 -6.54 -19.29 -4.42
CA VAL A 37 -5.11 -19.00 -4.53
C VAL A 37 -4.29 -20.17 -3.99
N GLY A 38 -3.30 -20.63 -4.79
CA GLY A 38 -2.50 -21.83 -4.45
C GLY A 38 -3.13 -23.17 -4.87
N THR A 39 -4.26 -23.15 -5.60
CA THR A 39 -4.92 -24.33 -6.17
C THR A 39 -4.75 -24.35 -7.70
N PRO A 40 -5.15 -25.41 -8.42
CA PRO A 40 -5.21 -25.41 -9.89
C PRO A 40 -6.08 -24.30 -10.49
N ASN A 41 -6.98 -23.71 -9.68
CA ASN A 41 -7.87 -22.62 -10.09
C ASN A 41 -7.37 -21.24 -9.62
N THR A 42 -6.07 -21.08 -9.33
CA THR A 42 -5.48 -19.83 -8.84
C THR A 42 -5.82 -18.63 -9.72
N GLU A 43 -5.72 -18.77 -11.04
CA GLU A 43 -6.02 -17.67 -11.97
C GLU A 43 -7.49 -17.22 -11.87
N THR A 44 -8.43 -18.15 -11.75
CA THR A 44 -9.84 -17.84 -11.54
C THR A 44 -10.04 -17.06 -10.23
N GLY A 45 -9.37 -17.48 -9.16
CA GLY A 45 -9.43 -16.80 -7.87
C GLY A 45 -8.86 -15.39 -7.93
N ILE A 46 -7.73 -15.19 -8.60
CA ILE A 46 -7.10 -13.88 -8.80
C ILE A 46 -8.05 -12.96 -9.61
N ASN A 47 -8.59 -13.45 -10.71
CA ASN A 47 -9.48 -12.67 -11.57
C ASN A 47 -10.78 -12.28 -10.85
N PHE A 48 -11.32 -13.16 -10.01
CA PHE A 48 -12.49 -12.85 -9.17
C PHE A 48 -12.18 -11.70 -8.20
N VAL A 49 -11.06 -11.79 -7.47
CA VAL A 49 -10.64 -10.75 -6.51
C VAL A 49 -10.40 -9.42 -7.22
N LYS A 50 -9.70 -9.45 -8.37
CA LYS A 50 -9.46 -8.25 -9.20
C LYS A 50 -10.78 -7.62 -9.69
N GLY A 51 -11.71 -8.44 -10.18
CA GLY A 51 -13.02 -7.95 -10.63
C GLY A 51 -13.78 -7.24 -9.53
N PHE A 52 -13.80 -7.83 -8.32
CA PHE A 52 -14.48 -7.24 -7.17
C PHE A 52 -13.82 -5.92 -6.74
N MET A 53 -12.49 -5.90 -6.64
CA MET A 53 -11.74 -4.69 -6.32
C MET A 53 -11.98 -3.58 -7.36
N ASN A 54 -11.93 -3.91 -8.65
CA ASN A 54 -12.13 -2.94 -9.71
C ASN A 54 -13.56 -2.37 -9.69
N SER A 55 -14.58 -3.20 -9.45
CA SER A 55 -15.96 -2.71 -9.31
C SER A 55 -16.11 -1.65 -8.22
N LEU A 56 -15.40 -1.80 -7.10
CA LEU A 56 -15.40 -0.77 -6.05
C LEU A 56 -14.65 0.48 -6.49
N LYS A 57 -13.46 0.33 -7.10
CA LYS A 57 -12.67 1.46 -7.58
C LYS A 57 -13.41 2.28 -8.64
N ASP A 58 -14.07 1.61 -9.56
CA ASP A 58 -14.82 2.24 -10.65
C ASP A 58 -16.06 3.01 -10.16
N SER A 59 -16.50 2.75 -8.91
CA SER A 59 -17.59 3.47 -8.26
C SER A 59 -17.13 4.69 -7.44
N MET A 60 -15.83 4.98 -7.40
CA MET A 60 -15.21 6.05 -6.62
C MET A 60 -14.43 7.00 -7.52
N ASP A 61 -14.32 8.25 -7.11
CA ASP A 61 -13.46 9.21 -7.79
C ASP A 61 -11.97 8.93 -7.55
N GLN A 62 -11.12 9.46 -8.45
CA GLN A 62 -9.69 9.32 -8.30
C GLN A 62 -9.21 10.00 -7.00
N GLY A 63 -8.47 9.27 -6.19
CA GLY A 63 -7.99 9.74 -4.87
C GLY A 63 -8.88 9.35 -3.69
N GLU A 64 -10.11 8.90 -3.93
CA GLU A 64 -10.98 8.41 -2.85
C GLU A 64 -10.56 7.05 -2.30
N TRP A 65 -9.74 6.31 -3.02
CA TRP A 65 -9.21 5.03 -2.60
C TRP A 65 -7.68 5.04 -2.49
N GLY A 66 -7.15 4.10 -1.74
CA GLY A 66 -5.72 3.89 -1.58
C GLY A 66 -5.42 2.43 -1.22
N ARG A 67 -4.16 2.10 -0.99
CA ARG A 67 -3.74 0.76 -0.63
C ARG A 67 -3.02 0.75 0.71
N TYR A 68 -3.30 -0.28 1.49
CA TYR A 68 -2.66 -0.46 2.79
C TYR A 68 -1.41 -1.34 2.66
N ALA A 69 -0.27 -0.81 3.08
CA ALA A 69 1.04 -1.46 2.93
C ALA A 69 1.16 -2.83 3.63
N CYS A 70 0.29 -3.13 4.60
CA CYS A 70 0.26 -4.46 5.25
C CYS A 70 -0.60 -5.48 4.48
N TYR A 71 -1.38 -5.04 3.48
CA TYR A 71 -2.13 -5.90 2.57
C TYR A 71 -1.52 -5.83 1.18
N ILE A 72 -0.33 -6.46 1.06
CA ILE A 72 0.49 -6.42 -0.16
C ILE A 72 -0.28 -6.97 -1.34
N ASP A 73 -0.29 -6.20 -2.44
CA ASP A 73 -0.76 -6.64 -3.74
C ASP A 73 0.44 -7.01 -4.62
N SER A 74 0.68 -8.31 -4.79
CA SER A 74 1.80 -8.83 -5.56
C SER A 74 1.73 -8.54 -7.07
N GLU A 75 0.60 -8.06 -7.57
CA GLU A 75 0.41 -7.70 -8.97
C GLU A 75 0.90 -6.29 -9.31
N LEU A 76 1.21 -5.49 -8.29
CA LEU A 76 1.75 -4.15 -8.51
C LEU A 76 3.25 -4.18 -8.79
N SER A 77 3.69 -3.30 -9.68
CA SER A 77 5.11 -2.97 -9.78
C SER A 77 5.62 -2.37 -8.47
N LYS A 78 6.92 -2.36 -8.27
CA LYS A 78 7.53 -1.76 -7.08
C LYS A 78 7.19 -0.27 -6.97
N GLU A 79 7.27 0.42 -8.09
CA GLU A 79 7.01 1.85 -8.20
C GLU A 79 5.56 2.18 -7.85
N ASP A 80 4.60 1.48 -8.48
CA ASP A 80 3.17 1.67 -8.22
C ASP A 80 2.81 1.32 -6.76
N ALA A 81 3.40 0.24 -6.24
CA ALA A 81 3.18 -0.16 -4.86
C ALA A 81 3.68 0.92 -3.88
N GLN A 82 4.89 1.42 -4.09
CA GLN A 82 5.47 2.46 -3.23
C GLN A 82 4.66 3.74 -3.27
N GLU A 83 4.22 4.17 -4.45
CA GLU A 83 3.39 5.36 -4.60
C GLU A 83 2.04 5.20 -3.89
N GLN A 84 1.37 4.05 -4.08
CA GLN A 84 0.04 3.81 -3.50
C GLN A 84 0.08 3.55 -1.99
N TYR A 85 1.18 3.00 -1.45
CA TYR A 85 1.31 2.72 -0.01
C TYR A 85 1.77 3.93 0.78
N TRP A 86 2.74 4.72 0.26
CA TRP A 86 3.45 5.75 1.03
C TRP A 86 3.46 7.13 0.37
N GLY A 87 3.13 7.23 -0.93
CA GLY A 87 3.00 8.50 -1.64
C GLY A 87 4.17 9.46 -1.37
N GLN A 88 3.84 10.63 -0.86
CA GLN A 88 4.81 11.70 -0.56
C GLN A 88 5.89 11.33 0.46
N HIS A 89 5.73 10.27 1.24
CA HIS A 89 6.71 9.87 2.25
C HIS A 89 7.87 9.04 1.71
N ILE A 90 7.85 8.61 0.45
CA ILE A 90 8.86 7.72 -0.14
C ILE A 90 10.29 8.25 0.09
N GLU A 91 10.54 9.51 -0.20
CA GLU A 91 11.89 10.07 -0.08
C GLU A 91 12.37 10.11 1.38
N ARG A 92 11.49 10.46 2.32
CA ARG A 92 11.80 10.41 3.75
C ARG A 92 12.08 8.98 4.21
N LEU A 93 11.29 8.02 3.76
CA LEU A 93 11.46 6.60 4.10
C LEU A 93 12.75 6.04 3.49
N ARG A 94 13.13 6.44 2.28
CA ARG A 94 14.43 6.11 1.68
C ARG A 94 15.61 6.64 2.50
N GLY A 95 15.51 7.86 3.00
CA GLY A 95 16.48 8.44 3.91
C GLY A 95 16.62 7.63 5.21
N ILE A 96 15.50 7.22 5.82
CA ILE A 96 15.48 6.36 7.00
C ILE A 96 16.10 5.00 6.67
N LYS A 97 15.70 4.38 5.57
CA LYS A 97 16.24 3.10 5.11
C LYS A 97 17.78 3.19 4.92
N THR A 98 18.25 4.26 4.31
CA THR A 98 19.70 4.48 4.11
C THR A 98 20.45 4.56 5.43
N LYS A 99 19.84 5.15 6.46
CA LYS A 99 20.47 5.28 7.78
C LYS A 99 20.52 3.96 8.55
N PHE A 100 19.44 3.18 8.53
CA PHE A 100 19.29 2.00 9.40
C PHE A 100 19.56 0.67 8.71
N ASP A 101 19.44 0.62 7.38
CA ASP A 101 19.72 -0.57 6.57
C ASP A 101 20.36 -0.18 5.23
N PRO A 102 21.57 0.39 5.26
CA PRO A 102 22.25 0.88 4.05
C PRO A 102 22.68 -0.23 3.08
N ALA A 103 22.74 -1.48 3.55
CA ALA A 103 23.04 -2.66 2.73
C ALA A 103 21.81 -3.32 2.14
N ASP A 104 20.62 -2.79 2.43
CA ASP A 104 19.32 -3.33 1.98
C ASP A 104 19.11 -4.82 2.34
N MET A 105 19.50 -5.17 3.56
CA MET A 105 19.40 -6.55 4.06
C MET A 105 17.94 -6.97 4.26
N PHE A 106 17.09 -6.04 4.71
CA PHE A 106 15.66 -6.25 4.92
C PHE A 106 14.87 -5.77 3.71
N GLN A 107 14.71 -6.64 2.72
CA GLN A 107 14.04 -6.31 1.46
C GLN A 107 13.01 -7.37 1.05
N ASN A 108 12.03 -6.91 0.29
CA ASN A 108 11.09 -7.70 -0.49
C ASN A 108 10.87 -7.01 -1.85
N PRO A 109 10.19 -7.64 -2.82
CA PRO A 109 10.02 -7.05 -4.16
C PRO A 109 9.47 -5.62 -4.19
N GLN A 110 8.65 -5.23 -3.19
CA GLN A 110 8.03 -3.90 -3.12
C GLN A 110 8.60 -2.99 -2.04
N SER A 111 9.60 -3.46 -1.26
CA SER A 111 10.19 -2.66 -0.19
C SER A 111 10.89 -1.39 -0.69
N ILE A 112 10.92 -0.39 0.19
CA ILE A 112 11.66 0.85 -0.05
C ILE A 112 13.16 0.55 -0.06
N SER A 113 13.86 0.97 -1.11
CA SER A 113 15.32 0.84 -1.23
C SER A 113 16.03 2.03 -0.63
N PRO A 114 17.26 1.87 -0.12
CA PRO A 114 18.11 2.97 0.29
C PRO A 114 18.35 3.96 -0.87
N LEU A 115 18.63 5.19 -0.54
CA LEU A 115 19.10 6.17 -1.52
C LEU A 115 20.40 5.64 -2.16
N SER A 116 20.48 5.65 -3.48
CA SER A 116 21.70 5.28 -4.17
C SER A 116 22.81 6.25 -3.75
N LYS A 117 23.98 5.73 -3.33
CA LYS A 117 25.16 6.57 -3.17
C LYS A 117 25.44 7.21 -4.53
N ARG A 118 25.33 8.54 -4.65
CA ARG A 118 25.87 9.22 -5.82
C ARG A 118 27.35 8.79 -5.92
N ARG A 119 27.69 8.06 -6.96
CA ARG A 119 29.10 7.86 -7.30
C ARG A 119 29.65 9.24 -7.64
N GLY A 120 30.41 9.81 -6.71
CA GLY A 120 31.24 11.00 -6.95
C GLY A 120 32.42 10.64 -7.83
#